data_58936f2a5768372a28112d74097b62a5
#
_entry.id   58936f2a5768372a28112d74097b62a5
#
_cell.length_a   1.000
_cell.length_b   1.000
_cell.length_c   1.000
_cell.angle_alpha   90.00
_cell.angle_beta   90.00
_cell.angle_gamma   90.00
#
_symmetry.space_group_name_H-M   'P 1'
#
loop_
_entity.id
_entity.type
_entity.pdbx_description
1 polymer ?
#
loop_
_entity_poly.entity_id
_entity_poly.type
_entity_poly.pdbx_seq_one_letter_code
_entity_poly.pdbx_strand_id
1 'polypeptide(L)'
;MTAWHNPTARERLEIIRSTSSVAIVGMSADPSRASHFVATYLLSSSCSFDDVWFVNPKGGEVLGRPVYPSLADLPGVPDLVDVFRKEADLPAVAEEIVAIPGTRVFWAQLGLNSPAAVEIIVDAGRIAVMDRCLKIEHARFRGGLHDAGFDTGVISSRRHPPL
;
A
#
# COMPACT_ATOMS: atom_id res chain seq x y z
N MET A 1 17.21 1.11 -21.53
CA MET A 1 16.23 1.30 -20.44
C MET A 1 15.14 0.28 -20.55
N THR A 2 14.98 -0.51 -19.51
CA THR A 2 13.88 -1.48 -19.45
C THR A 2 12.58 -0.73 -19.16
N ALA A 3 11.56 -0.97 -19.97
CA ALA A 3 10.25 -0.38 -19.69
C ALA A 3 9.72 -0.90 -18.36
N TRP A 4 9.11 0.00 -17.59
CA TRP A 4 8.47 -0.40 -16.33
C TRP A 4 7.30 -1.34 -16.62
N HIS A 5 7.17 -2.35 -15.78
CA HIS A 5 5.98 -3.19 -15.73
C HIS A 5 5.46 -3.21 -14.29
N ASN A 6 4.15 -3.33 -14.14
CA ASN A 6 3.56 -3.45 -12.82
C ASN A 6 4.11 -4.71 -12.15
N PRO A 7 4.53 -4.64 -10.88
CA PRO A 7 5.07 -5.81 -10.20
C PRO A 7 4.17 -7.04 -10.28
N THR A 8 4.79 -8.18 -10.53
CA THR A 8 4.10 -9.48 -10.57
C THR A 8 3.59 -9.86 -9.17
N ALA A 9 2.78 -10.90 -9.10
CA ALA A 9 2.29 -11.41 -7.82
C ALA A 9 3.43 -11.78 -6.87
N ARG A 10 4.48 -12.41 -7.39
CA ARG A 10 5.66 -12.75 -6.59
C ARG A 10 6.40 -11.51 -6.10
N GLU A 11 6.58 -10.53 -6.98
CA GLU A 11 7.21 -9.27 -6.62
C GLU A 11 6.39 -8.50 -5.59
N ARG A 12 5.05 -8.47 -5.71
CA ARG A 12 4.18 -7.85 -4.72
C ARG A 12 4.27 -8.54 -3.37
N LEU A 13 4.38 -9.85 -3.35
CA LEU A 13 4.59 -10.62 -2.12
C LEU A 13 5.89 -10.20 -1.43
N GLU A 14 6.98 -10.09 -2.17
CA GLU A 14 8.27 -9.65 -1.63
C GLU A 14 8.19 -8.23 -1.07
N ILE A 15 7.48 -7.34 -1.78
CA ILE A 15 7.23 -5.98 -1.31
C ILE A 15 6.51 -6.00 0.04
N ILE A 16 5.43 -6.76 0.15
CA ILE A 16 4.65 -6.85 1.38
C ILE A 16 5.46 -7.44 2.52
N ARG A 17 6.22 -8.49 2.26
CA ARG A 17 7.07 -9.13 3.26
C ARG A 17 8.14 -8.22 3.80
N SER A 18 8.68 -7.34 2.97
CA SER A 18 9.74 -6.41 3.36
C SER A 18 9.21 -5.10 3.93
N THR A 19 7.90 -4.95 4.04
CA THR A 19 7.26 -3.75 4.56
C THR A 19 6.92 -3.92 6.03
N SER A 20 7.34 -3.00 6.88
CA SER A 20 6.94 -2.96 8.29
C SER A 20 6.10 -1.73 8.63
N SER A 21 6.17 -0.66 7.86
CA SER A 21 5.40 0.55 8.10
C SER A 21 4.67 1.01 6.84
N VAL A 22 3.41 1.41 7.02
CA VAL A 22 2.52 1.83 5.94
C VAL A 22 1.88 3.17 6.28
N ALA A 23 1.89 4.10 5.35
CA ALA A 23 1.09 5.30 5.43
C ALA A 23 -0.05 5.22 4.41
N ILE A 24 -1.26 5.52 4.86
CA ILE A 24 -2.44 5.58 3.99
C ILE A 24 -2.70 7.05 3.67
N VAL A 25 -2.44 7.43 2.42
CA VAL A 25 -2.69 8.79 1.93
C VAL A 25 -4.07 8.88 1.32
N GLY A 26 -4.85 9.87 1.74
CA GLY A 26 -6.25 10.00 1.36
C GLY A 26 -7.17 9.22 2.29
N MET A 27 -6.74 9.03 3.54
CA MET A 27 -7.54 8.35 4.54
C MET A 27 -8.86 9.08 4.79
N SER A 28 -9.98 8.37 4.69
CA SER A 28 -11.31 8.92 4.89
C SER A 28 -11.91 8.51 6.23
N ALA A 29 -12.61 9.43 6.86
CA ALA A 29 -13.41 9.15 8.05
C ALA A 29 -14.74 8.44 7.71
N ASP A 30 -15.11 8.42 6.44
CA ASP A 30 -16.35 7.78 5.97
C ASP A 30 -16.16 6.27 5.86
N PRO A 31 -16.90 5.47 6.68
CA PRO A 31 -16.77 4.01 6.66
C PRO A 31 -17.11 3.35 5.32
N SER A 32 -17.81 4.05 4.42
CA SER A 32 -18.14 3.52 3.09
C SER A 32 -17.01 3.64 2.09
N ARG A 33 -15.95 4.38 2.42
CA ARG A 33 -14.82 4.60 1.51
C ARG A 33 -13.81 3.46 1.59
N ALA A 34 -13.18 3.18 0.46
CA ALA A 34 -12.19 2.11 0.34
C ALA A 34 -11.02 2.27 1.32
N SER A 35 -10.53 3.48 1.52
CA SER A 35 -9.43 3.74 2.46
C SER A 35 -9.78 3.32 3.89
N HIS A 36 -11.02 3.52 4.31
CA HIS A 36 -11.48 3.12 5.63
C HIS A 36 -11.52 1.59 5.76
N PHE A 37 -12.01 0.90 4.75
CA PHE A 37 -12.02 -0.57 4.69
C PHE A 37 -10.61 -1.13 4.80
N VAL A 38 -9.70 -0.61 4.00
CA VAL A 38 -8.32 -1.06 4.00
C VAL A 38 -7.66 -0.78 5.33
N ALA A 39 -7.85 0.42 5.89
CA ALA A 39 -7.29 0.79 7.18
C ALA A 39 -7.76 -0.16 8.29
N THR A 40 -9.05 -0.50 8.32
CA THR A 40 -9.60 -1.42 9.30
C THR A 40 -8.89 -2.78 9.24
N TYR A 41 -8.65 -3.28 8.04
CA TYR A 41 -7.91 -4.53 7.86
C TYR A 41 -6.45 -4.39 8.31
N LEU A 42 -5.77 -3.33 7.90
CA LEU A 42 -4.34 -3.14 8.22
C LEU A 42 -4.11 -2.99 9.74
N LEU A 43 -5.10 -2.52 10.48
CA LEU A 43 -5.04 -2.42 11.93
C LEU A 43 -5.45 -3.71 12.64
N SER A 44 -5.93 -4.70 11.92
CA SER A 44 -6.39 -5.96 12.52
C SER A 44 -5.21 -6.86 12.91
N SER A 45 -5.50 -7.84 13.76
CA SER A 45 -4.52 -8.86 14.15
C SER A 45 -4.07 -9.75 13.00
N SER A 46 -4.80 -9.73 11.89
CA SER A 46 -4.43 -10.48 10.69
C SER A 46 -3.29 -9.85 9.91
N CYS A 47 -2.98 -8.59 10.22
CA CYS A 47 -1.95 -7.84 9.49
C CYS A 47 -0.65 -7.78 10.30
N SER A 48 0.47 -7.89 9.59
CA SER A 48 1.80 -7.97 10.18
C SER A 48 2.58 -6.66 10.16
N PHE A 49 1.96 -5.56 9.74
CA PHE A 49 2.64 -4.27 9.73
C PHE A 49 2.74 -3.70 11.15
N ASP A 50 3.93 -3.26 11.53
CA ASP A 50 4.18 -2.71 12.86
C ASP A 50 3.55 -1.35 13.05
N ASP A 51 3.64 -0.50 12.02
CA ASP A 51 3.11 0.86 12.04
C ASP A 51 2.18 1.09 10.86
N VAL A 52 1.02 1.67 11.15
CA VAL A 52 0.06 2.12 10.14
C VAL A 52 -0.34 3.54 10.50
N TRP A 53 -0.02 4.50 9.62
CA TRP A 53 -0.31 5.91 9.82
C TRP A 53 -1.29 6.43 8.78
N PHE A 54 -2.13 7.37 9.18
CA PHE A 54 -3.15 7.97 8.33
C PHE A 54 -2.77 9.37 7.93
N VAL A 55 -2.97 9.71 6.65
CA VAL A 55 -2.66 11.02 6.10
C VAL A 55 -3.86 11.57 5.33
N ASN A 56 -4.30 12.77 5.71
CA ASN A 56 -5.31 13.52 4.99
C ASN A 56 -5.16 15.00 5.37
N PRO A 57 -5.23 15.94 4.40
CA PRO A 57 -5.08 17.37 4.70
C PRO A 57 -6.04 17.91 5.75
N LYS A 58 -7.20 17.27 5.93
CA LYS A 58 -8.19 17.67 6.95
C LYS A 58 -7.75 17.34 8.37
N GLY A 59 -6.76 16.46 8.54
CA GLY A 59 -6.34 16.01 9.86
C GLY A 59 -7.44 15.30 10.63
N GLY A 60 -7.42 15.44 11.94
CA GLY A 60 -8.44 14.86 12.82
C GLY A 60 -8.06 13.49 13.35
N GLU A 61 -9.08 12.67 13.56
CA GLU A 61 -8.91 11.32 14.12
C GLU A 61 -9.86 10.35 13.41
N VAL A 62 -9.34 9.18 13.07
CA VAL A 62 -10.12 8.10 12.45
C VAL A 62 -9.71 6.78 13.11
N LEU A 63 -10.68 5.94 13.42
CA LEU A 63 -10.44 4.63 14.07
C LEU A 63 -9.58 4.74 15.34
N GLY A 64 -9.78 5.83 16.11
CA GLY A 64 -9.04 6.07 17.34
C GLY A 64 -7.59 6.49 17.14
N ARG A 65 -7.19 6.86 15.92
CA ARG A 65 -5.81 7.23 15.59
C ARG A 65 -5.74 8.63 14.98
N PRO A 66 -4.66 9.36 15.21
CA PRO A 66 -4.51 10.67 14.61
C PRO A 66 -4.39 10.56 13.08
N VAL A 67 -4.92 11.55 12.38
CA VAL A 67 -4.73 11.71 10.95
C VAL A 67 -3.78 12.89 10.74
N TYR A 68 -2.63 12.61 10.15
CA TYR A 68 -1.61 13.64 9.91
C TYR A 68 -1.92 14.41 8.63
N PRO A 69 -1.74 15.74 8.63
CA PRO A 69 -2.07 16.55 7.45
C PRO A 69 -1.24 16.23 6.21
N SER A 70 0.00 15.78 6.40
CA SER A 70 0.89 15.44 5.30
C SER A 70 1.85 14.32 5.69
N LEU A 71 2.52 13.74 4.69
CA LEU A 71 3.56 12.73 4.93
C LEU A 71 4.71 13.28 5.77
N ALA A 72 5.03 14.57 5.63
CA ALA A 72 6.11 15.19 6.39
C ALA A 72 5.82 15.26 7.89
N ASP A 73 4.55 15.21 8.28
CA ASP A 73 4.13 15.28 9.69
C ASP A 73 4.16 13.93 10.41
N LEU A 74 4.43 12.85 9.70
CA LEU A 74 4.41 11.51 10.29
C LEU A 74 5.50 11.34 11.37
N PRO A 75 5.23 10.52 12.39
CA PRO A 75 6.23 10.28 13.46
C PRO A 75 7.41 9.42 13.02
N GLY A 76 7.34 8.83 11.82
CA GLY A 76 8.39 7.99 11.26
C GLY A 76 8.34 8.00 9.76
N VAL A 77 9.22 7.24 9.13
CA VAL A 77 9.30 7.11 7.68
C VAL A 77 8.58 5.83 7.25
N PRO A 78 7.50 5.94 6.46
CA PRO A 78 6.82 4.74 5.98
C PRO A 78 7.66 4.01 4.92
N ASP A 79 7.69 2.70 5.01
CA ASP A 79 8.29 1.87 3.96
C ASP A 79 7.46 1.92 2.69
N LEU A 80 6.14 1.94 2.86
CA LEU A 80 5.18 1.90 1.77
C LEU A 80 4.10 2.96 2.01
N VAL A 81 3.73 3.65 0.94
CA VAL A 81 2.61 4.60 0.96
C VAL A 81 1.49 4.05 0.08
N ASP A 82 0.36 3.76 0.71
CA ASP A 82 -0.85 3.27 0.04
C ASP A 82 -1.74 4.47 -0.29
N VAL A 83 -1.96 4.71 -1.58
CA VAL A 83 -2.52 5.97 -2.07
C VAL A 83 -3.97 5.81 -2.53
N PHE A 84 -4.85 6.58 -1.88
CA PHE A 84 -6.29 6.68 -2.16
C PHE A 84 -6.63 8.11 -2.59
N ARG A 85 -6.03 8.57 -3.67
CA ARG A 85 -6.25 9.91 -4.21
C ARG A 85 -6.80 9.78 -5.62
N LYS A 86 -7.30 10.90 -6.16
CA LYS A 86 -7.71 10.94 -7.57
C LYS A 86 -6.50 10.67 -8.46
N GLU A 87 -6.72 10.03 -9.58
CA GLU A 87 -5.66 9.67 -10.50
C GLU A 87 -4.83 10.91 -10.92
N ALA A 88 -5.49 12.05 -11.14
CA ALA A 88 -4.82 13.28 -11.48
C ALA A 88 -3.86 13.82 -10.40
N ASP A 89 -4.06 13.42 -9.15
CA ASP A 89 -3.22 13.85 -8.02
C ASP A 89 -2.01 12.95 -7.80
N LEU A 90 -1.94 11.79 -8.45
CA LEU A 90 -0.90 10.80 -8.21
C LEU A 90 0.53 11.34 -8.48
N PRO A 91 0.77 12.13 -9.55
CA PRO A 91 2.11 12.71 -9.74
C PRO A 91 2.56 13.58 -8.58
N ALA A 92 1.66 14.39 -8.01
CA ALA A 92 1.99 15.24 -6.86
C ALA A 92 2.33 14.42 -5.63
N VAL A 93 1.59 13.33 -5.38
CA VAL A 93 1.88 12.40 -4.28
C VAL A 93 3.23 11.71 -4.50
N ALA A 94 3.53 11.32 -5.74
CA ALA A 94 4.82 10.73 -6.08
C ALA A 94 5.98 11.68 -5.75
N GLU A 95 5.84 12.97 -6.07
CA GLU A 95 6.83 13.98 -5.74
C GLU A 95 7.04 14.11 -4.22
N GLU A 96 5.96 14.07 -3.45
CA GLU A 96 6.06 14.08 -2.00
C GLU A 96 6.82 12.87 -1.46
N ILE A 97 6.57 11.70 -2.03
CA ILE A 97 7.22 10.46 -1.60
C ILE A 97 8.71 10.49 -1.91
N VAL A 98 9.09 10.92 -3.10
CA VAL A 98 10.52 10.93 -3.46
C VAL A 98 11.31 11.98 -2.68
N ALA A 99 10.65 12.99 -2.11
CA ALA A 99 11.27 13.94 -1.22
C ALA A 99 11.60 13.36 0.17
N ILE A 100 11.06 12.19 0.50
CA ILE A 100 11.28 11.54 1.80
C ILE A 100 12.32 10.44 1.64
N PRO A 101 13.52 10.59 2.23
CA PRO A 101 14.50 9.50 2.23
C PRO A 101 13.97 8.29 3.00
N GLY A 102 14.08 7.10 2.40
CA GLY A 102 13.72 5.86 3.08
C GLY A 102 12.39 5.25 2.69
N THR A 103 11.44 6.02 2.15
CA THR A 103 10.20 5.46 1.63
C THR A 103 10.45 4.74 0.31
N ARG A 104 10.21 3.44 0.28
CA ARG A 104 10.61 2.60 -0.86
C ARG A 104 9.51 2.39 -1.88
N VAL A 105 8.25 2.38 -1.45
CA VAL A 105 7.14 1.91 -2.28
C VAL A 105 6.02 2.94 -2.36
N PHE A 106 5.64 3.27 -3.59
CA PHE A 106 4.42 3.99 -3.93
C PHE A 106 3.40 2.95 -4.39
N TRP A 107 2.32 2.79 -3.65
CA TRP A 107 1.29 1.80 -3.94
C TRP A 107 -0.01 2.52 -4.29
N ALA A 108 -0.41 2.49 -5.56
CA ALA A 108 -1.66 3.08 -6.00
C ALA A 108 -2.79 2.04 -5.93
N GLN A 109 -3.87 2.42 -5.28
CA GLN A 109 -5.01 1.58 -5.00
C GLN A 109 -5.69 1.09 -6.30
N LEU A 110 -6.49 0.03 -6.16
CA LEU A 110 -7.26 -0.57 -7.26
C LEU A 110 -8.00 0.51 -8.06
N GLY A 111 -7.88 0.46 -9.38
CA GLY A 111 -8.49 1.42 -10.29
C GLY A 111 -7.63 2.65 -10.58
N LEU A 112 -6.51 2.83 -9.90
CA LEU A 112 -5.64 3.99 -10.09
C LEU A 112 -4.42 3.62 -10.94
N ASN A 113 -4.17 4.40 -11.96
CA ASN A 113 -2.99 4.23 -12.82
C ASN A 113 -2.51 5.60 -13.30
N SER A 114 -1.21 5.86 -13.17
CA SER A 114 -0.60 7.10 -13.60
C SER A 114 0.81 6.86 -14.12
N PRO A 115 1.01 6.85 -15.43
CA PRO A 115 2.35 6.72 -16.01
C PRO A 115 3.31 7.81 -15.54
N ALA A 116 2.80 9.03 -15.35
CA ALA A 116 3.62 10.14 -14.86
C ALA A 116 4.12 9.91 -13.44
N ALA A 117 3.26 9.39 -12.55
CA ALA A 117 3.67 9.04 -11.20
C ALA A 117 4.69 7.90 -11.20
N VAL A 118 4.47 6.88 -12.02
CA VAL A 118 5.42 5.77 -12.18
C VAL A 118 6.80 6.29 -12.56
N GLU A 119 6.87 7.18 -13.54
CA GLU A 119 8.14 7.74 -13.99
C GLU A 119 8.88 8.46 -12.86
N ILE A 120 8.18 9.27 -12.08
CA ILE A 120 8.76 9.98 -10.94
C ILE A 120 9.34 8.99 -9.92
N ILE A 121 8.59 7.97 -9.59
CA ILE A 121 8.99 6.97 -8.58
C ILE A 121 10.18 6.13 -9.06
N VAL A 122 10.10 5.64 -10.27
CA VAL A 122 11.15 4.78 -10.85
C VAL A 122 12.44 5.54 -11.08
N ASP A 123 12.36 6.78 -11.57
CA ASP A 123 13.53 7.64 -11.77
C ASP A 123 14.26 7.93 -10.45
N ALA A 124 13.54 7.93 -9.34
CA ALA A 124 14.12 8.09 -8.00
C ALA A 124 14.66 6.78 -7.40
N GLY A 125 14.64 5.69 -8.17
CA GLY A 125 15.10 4.37 -7.69
C GLY A 125 14.14 3.69 -6.73
N ARG A 126 12.87 4.09 -6.72
CA ARG A 126 11.83 3.53 -5.84
C ARG A 126 10.91 2.59 -6.61
N ILE A 127 10.04 1.92 -5.90
CA ILE A 127 9.13 0.91 -6.45
C ILE A 127 7.74 1.53 -6.63
N ALA A 128 7.15 1.37 -7.82
CA ALA A 128 5.77 1.78 -8.09
C ALA A 128 4.90 0.55 -8.33
N VAL A 129 3.77 0.50 -7.63
CA VAL A 129 2.71 -0.50 -7.83
C VAL A 129 1.44 0.25 -8.18
N MET A 130 0.78 -0.14 -9.26
CA MET A 130 -0.45 0.50 -9.73
C MET A 130 -1.61 -0.49 -9.72
N ASP A 131 -2.83 0.03 -9.51
CA ASP A 131 -4.06 -0.72 -9.71
C ASP A 131 -4.11 -2.01 -8.88
N ARG A 132 -3.77 -1.93 -7.59
CA ARG A 132 -3.83 -3.07 -6.67
C ARG A 132 -4.35 -2.62 -5.31
N CYS A 133 -5.13 -3.49 -4.68
CA CYS A 133 -5.60 -3.25 -3.31
C CYS A 133 -4.65 -3.92 -2.32
N LEU A 134 -4.01 -3.13 -1.48
CA LEU A 134 -3.06 -3.64 -0.51
C LEU A 134 -3.68 -4.67 0.44
N LYS A 135 -4.92 -4.43 0.87
CA LYS A 135 -5.66 -5.38 1.71
C LYS A 135 -5.84 -6.73 0.99
N ILE A 136 -6.31 -6.68 -0.26
CA ILE A 136 -6.56 -7.90 -1.03
C ILE A 136 -5.27 -8.68 -1.24
N GLU A 137 -4.20 -7.99 -1.63
CA GLU A 137 -2.91 -8.64 -1.86
C GLU A 137 -2.34 -9.23 -0.58
N HIS A 138 -2.39 -8.49 0.53
CA HIS A 138 -1.90 -8.99 1.81
C HIS A 138 -2.69 -10.22 2.26
N ALA A 139 -4.03 -10.16 2.20
CA ALA A 139 -4.89 -11.26 2.62
C ALA A 139 -4.69 -12.50 1.74
N ARG A 140 -4.54 -12.30 0.44
CA ARG A 140 -4.30 -13.37 -0.52
C ARG A 140 -2.99 -14.10 -0.23
N PHE A 141 -1.91 -13.36 -0.05
CA PHE A 141 -0.60 -13.94 0.22
C PHE A 141 -0.56 -14.64 1.56
N ARG A 142 -1.16 -14.06 2.58
CA ARG A 142 -1.18 -14.65 3.91
C ARG A 142 -2.03 -15.92 3.96
N GLY A 143 -3.28 -15.86 3.46
CA GLY A 143 -4.21 -16.97 3.52
C GLY A 143 -3.90 -18.04 2.49
N GLY A 144 -3.93 -17.67 1.21
CA GLY A 144 -3.79 -18.61 0.11
C GLY A 144 -2.44 -19.29 0.06
N LEU A 145 -1.38 -18.53 0.19
CA LEU A 145 -0.02 -19.05 0.11
C LEU A 145 0.38 -19.86 1.33
N HIS A 146 -0.05 -19.43 2.50
CA HIS A 146 0.21 -20.15 3.73
C HIS A 146 -0.47 -21.51 3.72
N ASP A 147 -1.76 -21.54 3.36
CA ASP A 147 -2.55 -22.76 3.30
C ASP A 147 -2.06 -23.72 2.22
N ALA A 148 -1.52 -23.19 1.14
CA ALA A 148 -0.96 -23.99 0.05
C ALA A 148 0.49 -24.44 0.32
N GLY A 149 1.06 -24.13 1.48
CA GLY A 149 2.47 -24.36 1.76
C GLY A 149 3.36 -23.37 1.06
N PHE A 150 2.79 -22.35 0.46
CA PHE A 150 3.47 -21.19 -0.10
C PHE A 150 4.41 -21.45 -1.28
N ASP A 151 5.09 -22.57 -1.29
CA ASP A 151 6.22 -22.86 -2.18
C ASP A 151 5.82 -23.03 -3.65
N THR A 152 4.54 -23.15 -3.92
CA THR A 152 4.04 -23.40 -5.28
C THR A 152 4.04 -22.15 -6.16
N GLY A 153 4.06 -20.96 -5.56
CA GLY A 153 3.89 -19.71 -6.28
C GLY A 153 2.51 -19.53 -6.91
N VAL A 154 1.59 -20.43 -6.64
CA VAL A 154 0.23 -20.40 -7.16
C VAL A 154 -0.69 -19.77 -6.13
N ILE A 155 -1.33 -18.67 -6.52
CA ILE A 155 -2.36 -18.03 -5.71
C ILE A 155 -3.70 -18.58 -6.15
N SER A 156 -4.38 -19.28 -5.26
CA SER A 156 -5.67 -19.88 -5.54
C SER A 156 -6.73 -19.28 -4.63
N SER A 157 -7.87 -18.97 -5.20
CA SER A 157 -9.04 -18.56 -4.41
C SER A 157 -9.72 -19.75 -3.75
N ARG A 158 -9.32 -20.95 -4.09
CA ARG A 158 -9.86 -22.14 -3.45
C ARG A 158 -9.25 -22.31 -2.08
N ARG A 159 -10.08 -22.56 -1.09
CA ARG A 159 -9.60 -23.02 0.20
C ARG A 159 -8.97 -24.38 0.01
N HIS A 160 -7.72 -24.49 0.38
CA HIS A 160 -7.11 -25.78 0.49
C HIS A 160 -7.67 -26.45 1.73
N PRO A 161 -7.99 -27.73 1.67
CA PRO A 161 -8.39 -28.46 2.87
C PRO A 161 -7.27 -28.37 3.90
N PRO A 162 -7.60 -28.28 5.18
CA PRO A 162 -6.58 -28.34 6.22
C PRO A 162 -5.81 -29.64 6.09
N LEU A 163 -4.51 -29.51 6.17
CA LEU A 163 -3.64 -30.68 6.16
C LEU A 163 -3.80 -31.49 7.44
#